data_2bbcde41ca3f798f00582d8a75580b5f
#
_entry.id   2bbcde41ca3f798f00582d8a75580b5f
#
_cell.length_a   1.000
_cell.length_b   1.000
_cell.length_c   1.000
_cell.angle_alpha   90.00
_cell.angle_beta   90.00
_cell.angle_gamma   90.00
#
_symmetry.space_group_name_H-M   'P 1'
#
loop_
_entity.id
_entity.type
_entity.pdbx_description
1 polymer ?
#
loop_
_entity_poly.entity_id
_entity_poly.type
_entity_poly.pdbx_seq_one_letter_code
_entity_poly.pdbx_strand_id
1 'polypeptide(L)'
;RENTRSRGLGDVYKRQILQRVTAYLQTLAPPARRDVSDPAVRQGQRLFAAMKCASCHTPELKTGDFHQLAELRNQTIRPYTDLLLHDMGAGLADGREDFEASGQEWRTPPLWGIGLQERVNGHTTLLHDGRARNLTEAILWHGGEAGNSRERFLNSTREERSALLSFLESL
;
A
#
# COMPACT_ATOMS: atom_id res chain seq x y z
N ARG A 1 10.89 -40.51 -12.89
CA ARG A 1 9.93 -40.71 -14.02
C ARG A 1 8.79 -39.76 -13.77
N GLU A 2 8.79 -38.63 -14.44
CA GLU A 2 7.67 -37.70 -14.45
C GLU A 2 6.43 -38.37 -15.00
N ASN A 3 5.35 -38.30 -14.25
CA ASN A 3 4.08 -38.91 -14.59
C ASN A 3 3.41 -38.03 -15.67
N THR A 4 3.72 -38.32 -16.93
CA THR A 4 3.13 -37.70 -18.13
C THR A 4 1.70 -38.18 -18.39
N ARG A 5 0.87 -38.35 -17.35
CA ARG A 5 -0.56 -38.53 -17.52
C ARG A 5 -1.15 -37.26 -18.11
N SER A 6 -1.78 -37.36 -19.23
CA SER A 6 -2.51 -36.34 -19.97
C SER A 6 -3.12 -35.31 -18.99
N ARG A 7 -2.66 -34.09 -19.06
CA ARG A 7 -3.34 -32.99 -18.39
C ARG A 7 -4.74 -32.94 -18.96
N GLY A 8 -5.70 -33.39 -18.17
CA GLY A 8 -7.10 -33.51 -18.64
C GLY A 8 -7.65 -32.15 -19.05
N LEU A 9 -8.70 -32.15 -19.84
CA LEU A 9 -9.40 -30.95 -20.31
C LEU A 9 -9.69 -29.98 -19.17
N GLY A 10 -9.97 -30.49 -17.95
CA GLY A 10 -10.16 -29.70 -16.73
C GLY A 10 -8.96 -28.84 -16.30
N ASP A 11 -7.73 -29.30 -16.53
CA ASP A 11 -6.52 -28.52 -16.17
C ASP A 11 -6.28 -27.38 -17.17
N VAL A 12 -6.67 -27.57 -18.44
CA VAL A 12 -6.63 -26.52 -19.46
C VAL A 12 -7.62 -25.42 -19.11
N TYR A 13 -8.85 -25.76 -18.74
CA TYR A 13 -9.87 -24.77 -18.33
C TYR A 13 -9.46 -24.02 -17.06
N LYS A 14 -8.93 -24.71 -16.05
CA LYS A 14 -8.44 -24.06 -14.82
C LYS A 14 -7.35 -23.05 -15.12
N ARG A 15 -6.41 -23.39 -16.00
CA ARG A 15 -5.34 -22.50 -16.44
C ARG A 15 -5.88 -21.29 -17.19
N GLN A 16 -6.83 -21.48 -18.11
CA GLN A 16 -7.46 -20.39 -18.84
C GLN A 16 -8.23 -19.43 -17.92
N ILE A 17 -8.96 -19.98 -16.94
CA ILE A 17 -9.67 -19.14 -15.94
C ILE A 17 -8.66 -18.33 -15.16
N LEU A 18 -7.59 -18.94 -14.66
CA LEU A 18 -6.55 -18.24 -13.92
C LEU A 18 -5.90 -17.12 -14.76
N GLN A 19 -5.59 -17.40 -16.03
CA GLN A 19 -5.03 -16.40 -16.94
C GLN A 19 -5.98 -15.21 -17.16
N ARG A 20 -7.29 -15.47 -17.32
CA ARG A 20 -8.30 -14.42 -17.50
C ARG A 20 -8.47 -13.59 -16.23
N VAL A 21 -8.50 -14.22 -15.06
CA VAL A 21 -8.56 -13.52 -13.77
C VAL A 21 -7.31 -12.67 -13.57
N THR A 22 -6.13 -13.22 -13.89
CA THR A 22 -4.87 -12.48 -13.81
C THR A 22 -4.88 -11.27 -14.73
N ALA A 23 -5.27 -11.43 -15.99
CA ALA A 23 -5.36 -10.32 -16.94
C ALA A 23 -6.36 -9.24 -16.48
N TYR A 24 -7.52 -9.65 -15.96
CA TYR A 24 -8.49 -8.73 -15.39
C TYR A 24 -7.90 -7.93 -14.21
N LEU A 25 -7.28 -8.60 -13.23
CA LEU A 25 -6.68 -7.94 -12.08
C LEU A 25 -5.55 -6.99 -12.47
N GLN A 26 -4.73 -7.35 -13.45
CA GLN A 26 -3.64 -6.49 -13.95
C GLN A 26 -4.14 -5.23 -14.65
N THR A 27 -5.36 -5.24 -15.19
CA THR A 27 -5.95 -4.11 -15.90
C THR A 27 -6.90 -3.27 -15.05
N LEU A 28 -7.12 -3.63 -13.78
CA LEU A 28 -7.88 -2.80 -12.86
C LEU A 28 -7.14 -1.50 -12.57
N ALA A 29 -7.81 -0.37 -12.83
CA ALA A 29 -7.27 0.93 -12.47
C ALA A 29 -7.45 1.21 -10.98
N PRO A 30 -6.43 1.75 -10.29
CA PRO A 30 -6.62 2.28 -8.95
C PRO A 30 -7.59 3.46 -8.98
N PRO A 31 -8.28 3.76 -7.86
CA PRO A 31 -9.14 4.93 -7.78
C PRO A 31 -8.37 6.22 -8.08
N ALA A 32 -9.02 7.14 -8.80
CA ALA A 32 -8.46 8.45 -8.98
C ALA A 32 -8.37 9.19 -7.64
N ARG A 33 -7.29 9.92 -7.45
CA ARG A 33 -7.10 10.77 -6.28
C ARG A 33 -8.17 11.87 -6.24
N ARG A 34 -8.72 12.14 -5.05
CA ARG A 34 -9.82 13.08 -4.82
C ARG A 34 -9.29 14.41 -4.27
N ASP A 35 -10.10 15.45 -4.38
CA ASP A 35 -9.92 16.75 -3.73
C ASP A 35 -8.52 17.38 -3.91
N VAL A 36 -7.88 17.11 -5.05
CA VAL A 36 -6.50 17.53 -5.35
C VAL A 36 -6.28 19.05 -5.37
N SER A 37 -7.35 19.82 -5.51
CA SER A 37 -7.32 21.30 -5.48
C SER A 37 -7.50 21.87 -4.08
N ASP A 38 -7.95 21.06 -3.11
CA ASP A 38 -8.18 21.51 -1.74
C ASP A 38 -6.86 21.95 -1.08
N PRO A 39 -6.80 23.15 -0.47
CA PRO A 39 -5.62 23.65 0.21
C PRO A 39 -5.10 22.75 1.33
N ALA A 40 -6.01 22.12 2.12
CA ALA A 40 -5.64 21.21 3.19
C ALA A 40 -5.01 19.92 2.63
N VAL A 41 -5.58 19.35 1.55
CA VAL A 41 -5.01 18.18 0.85
C VAL A 41 -3.61 18.50 0.31
N ARG A 42 -3.41 19.67 -0.30
CA ARG A 42 -2.09 20.11 -0.77
C ARG A 42 -1.09 20.32 0.36
N GLN A 43 -1.53 20.88 1.48
CA GLN A 43 -0.70 21.01 2.67
C GLN A 43 -0.33 19.65 3.23
N GLY A 44 -1.29 18.73 3.35
CA GLY A 44 -1.07 17.37 3.80
C GLY A 44 -0.06 16.62 2.93
N GLN A 45 -0.10 16.80 1.62
CA GLN A 45 0.90 16.24 0.70
C GLN A 45 2.31 16.75 0.98
N ARG A 46 2.48 18.03 1.28
CA ARG A 46 3.79 18.59 1.67
C ARG A 46 4.25 18.04 3.02
N LEU A 47 3.33 17.91 3.99
CA LEU A 47 3.61 17.35 5.30
C LEU A 47 3.98 15.87 5.22
N PHE A 48 3.36 15.10 4.36
CA PHE A 48 3.71 13.70 4.08
C PHE A 48 5.19 13.53 3.71
N ALA A 49 5.70 14.42 2.86
CA ALA A 49 7.12 14.45 2.52
C ALA A 49 7.99 14.98 3.68
N ALA A 50 7.57 16.07 4.33
CA ALA A 50 8.31 16.71 5.43
C ALA A 50 8.45 15.78 6.64
N MET A 51 7.41 15.01 6.95
CA MET A 51 7.40 14.01 8.02
C MET A 51 8.12 12.70 7.65
N LYS A 52 8.69 12.62 6.44
CA LYS A 52 9.44 11.46 5.94
C LYS A 52 8.60 10.20 5.66
N CYS A 53 7.27 10.31 5.59
CA CYS A 53 6.41 9.19 5.21
C CYS A 53 6.73 8.68 3.79
N ALA A 54 7.11 9.61 2.90
CA ALA A 54 7.51 9.31 1.51
C ALA A 54 8.83 8.51 1.39
N SER A 55 9.56 8.27 2.49
CA SER A 55 10.78 7.45 2.46
C SER A 55 10.49 5.98 2.15
N CYS A 56 9.39 5.46 2.68
CA CYS A 56 8.89 4.10 2.43
C CYS A 56 7.65 4.15 1.53
N HIS A 57 6.72 5.06 1.79
CA HIS A 57 5.56 5.30 0.94
C HIS A 57 5.92 6.17 -0.27
N THR A 58 6.79 5.64 -1.14
CA THR A 58 7.27 6.33 -2.35
C THR A 58 6.10 6.75 -3.23
N PRO A 59 5.93 8.06 -3.50
CA PRO A 59 4.73 8.57 -4.15
C PRO A 59 4.54 8.10 -5.58
N GLU A 60 5.62 7.88 -6.31
CA GLU A 60 5.57 7.62 -7.74
C GLU A 60 6.58 6.54 -8.13
N LEU A 61 6.12 5.60 -8.94
CA LEU A 61 6.92 4.55 -9.55
C LEU A 61 6.66 4.53 -11.07
N LYS A 62 7.60 3.97 -11.82
CA LYS A 62 7.43 3.73 -13.25
C LYS A 62 7.42 2.24 -13.52
N THR A 63 6.40 1.75 -14.25
CA THR A 63 6.36 0.34 -14.66
C THR A 63 7.42 0.06 -15.73
N GLY A 64 7.90 -1.19 -15.78
CA GLY A 64 8.89 -1.62 -16.76
C GLY A 64 8.33 -1.63 -18.20
N ASP A 65 9.19 -1.96 -19.14
CA ASP A 65 8.89 -2.01 -20.59
C ASP A 65 8.59 -3.42 -21.10
N PHE A 66 8.67 -4.43 -20.24
CA PHE A 66 8.61 -5.86 -20.60
C PHE A 66 7.27 -6.54 -20.33
N HIS A 67 6.25 -5.82 -19.81
CA HIS A 67 4.94 -6.41 -19.53
C HIS A 67 4.26 -6.92 -20.81
N GLN A 68 3.53 -8.05 -20.74
CA GLN A 68 2.84 -8.63 -21.91
C GLN A 68 1.82 -7.66 -22.52
N LEU A 69 1.08 -6.93 -21.65
CA LEU A 69 0.13 -5.89 -22.08
C LEU A 69 0.90 -4.58 -22.32
N ALA A 70 0.90 -4.10 -23.55
CA ALA A 70 1.64 -2.89 -23.93
C ALA A 70 1.16 -1.64 -23.18
N GLU A 71 -0.12 -1.59 -22.86
CA GLU A 71 -0.79 -0.51 -22.14
C GLU A 71 -0.26 -0.33 -20.71
N LEU A 72 0.32 -1.37 -20.13
CA LEU A 72 0.89 -1.34 -18.77
C LEU A 72 2.39 -1.04 -18.76
N ARG A 73 3.02 -0.84 -19.92
CA ARG A 73 4.45 -0.53 -20.03
C ARG A 73 4.70 0.95 -19.85
N ASN A 74 5.82 1.27 -19.21
CA ASN A 74 6.30 2.64 -19.05
C ASN A 74 5.28 3.63 -18.45
N GLN A 75 4.31 3.12 -17.69
CA GLN A 75 3.31 3.95 -17.02
C GLN A 75 3.88 4.56 -15.73
N THR A 76 3.61 5.83 -15.52
CA THR A 76 3.82 6.46 -14.22
C THR A 76 2.63 6.15 -13.33
N ILE A 77 2.88 5.45 -12.24
CA ILE A 77 1.87 5.07 -11.25
C ILE A 77 2.17 5.73 -9.91
N ARG A 78 1.13 5.94 -9.08
CA ARG A 78 1.25 6.60 -7.78
C ARG A 78 0.72 5.70 -6.66
N PRO A 79 1.43 4.61 -6.36
CA PRO A 79 0.98 3.63 -5.38
C PRO A 79 1.27 4.04 -3.93
N TYR A 80 2.16 4.99 -3.70
CA TYR A 80 2.63 5.38 -2.37
C TYR A 80 3.20 4.18 -1.60
N THR A 81 4.16 3.51 -2.20
CA THR A 81 4.92 2.38 -1.64
C THR A 81 6.23 2.20 -2.40
N ASP A 82 7.23 1.67 -1.72
CA ASP A 82 8.47 1.16 -2.33
C ASP A 82 8.43 -0.36 -2.55
N LEU A 83 7.40 -1.04 -2.02
CA LEU A 83 7.20 -2.50 -2.02
C LEU A 83 8.28 -3.26 -1.22
N LEU A 84 9.10 -2.59 -0.44
CA LEU A 84 10.17 -3.19 0.35
C LEU A 84 9.68 -3.60 1.74
N LEU A 85 10.47 -4.45 2.40
CA LEU A 85 10.31 -4.81 3.80
C LEU A 85 11.04 -3.78 4.68
N HIS A 86 10.40 -3.40 5.78
CA HIS A 86 10.97 -2.52 6.79
C HIS A 86 10.71 -3.08 8.18
N ASP A 87 11.70 -2.97 9.06
CA ASP A 87 11.53 -3.28 10.48
C ASP A 87 10.62 -2.24 11.13
N MET A 88 9.42 -2.67 11.48
CA MET A 88 8.40 -1.84 12.12
C MET A 88 8.44 -1.90 13.65
N GLY A 89 9.46 -2.58 14.21
CA GLY A 89 9.68 -2.70 15.63
C GLY A 89 8.77 -3.73 16.32
N ALA A 90 9.07 -4.00 17.58
CA ALA A 90 8.39 -5.02 18.38
C ALA A 90 6.88 -4.77 18.55
N GLY A 91 6.41 -3.52 18.45
CA GLY A 91 4.99 -3.19 18.58
C GLY A 91 4.11 -3.77 17.47
N LEU A 92 4.65 -3.99 16.28
CA LEU A 92 3.95 -4.57 15.14
C LEU A 92 4.40 -6.01 14.85
N ALA A 93 5.34 -6.56 15.63
CA ALA A 93 5.81 -7.93 15.43
C ALA A 93 4.70 -8.95 15.65
N ASP A 94 4.65 -9.98 14.80
CA ASP A 94 3.80 -11.17 14.99
C ASP A 94 4.60 -12.38 15.51
N GLY A 95 5.93 -12.23 15.60
CA GLY A 95 6.84 -13.29 16.05
C GLY A 95 7.00 -14.45 15.07
N ARG A 96 6.53 -14.29 13.83
CA ARG A 96 6.63 -15.30 12.78
C ARG A 96 7.66 -14.89 11.74
N GLU A 97 8.64 -15.75 11.50
CA GLU A 97 9.55 -15.60 10.36
C GLU A 97 8.89 -16.08 9.07
N ASP A 98 9.15 -15.37 7.96
CA ASP A 98 8.74 -15.77 6.62
C ASP A 98 9.95 -15.68 5.67
N PHE A 99 10.52 -16.82 5.32
CA PHE A 99 11.83 -16.96 4.68
C PHE A 99 12.92 -16.23 5.48
N GLU A 100 13.53 -15.19 4.89
CA GLU A 100 14.58 -14.37 5.52
C GLU A 100 14.02 -13.18 6.29
N ALA A 101 12.71 -12.90 6.17
CA ALA A 101 12.08 -11.81 6.92
C ALA A 101 11.82 -12.22 8.37
N SER A 102 12.22 -11.36 9.29
CA SER A 102 11.86 -11.50 10.72
C SER A 102 10.39 -11.15 10.96
N GLY A 103 9.85 -11.56 12.11
CA GLY A 103 8.48 -11.21 12.48
C GLY A 103 8.23 -9.71 12.74
N GLN A 104 9.26 -8.85 12.64
CA GLN A 104 9.15 -7.40 12.76
C GLN A 104 9.12 -6.69 11.40
N GLU A 105 9.46 -7.39 10.33
CA GLU A 105 9.59 -6.83 8.99
C GLU A 105 8.29 -6.96 8.21
N TRP A 106 7.78 -5.84 7.76
CA TRP A 106 6.53 -5.73 7.03
C TRP A 106 6.72 -5.00 5.71
N ARG A 107 6.12 -5.54 4.66
CA ARG A 107 6.14 -4.89 3.35
C ARG A 107 5.29 -3.62 3.39
N THR A 108 5.83 -2.51 2.91
CA THR A 108 5.09 -1.27 2.73
C THR A 108 3.87 -1.50 1.83
N PRO A 109 2.62 -1.40 2.33
CA PRO A 109 1.45 -1.54 1.47
C PRO A 109 1.23 -0.30 0.62
N PRO A 110 0.67 -0.44 -0.59
CA PRO A 110 0.20 0.71 -1.36
C PRO A 110 -0.87 1.49 -0.61
N LEU A 111 -0.83 2.83 -0.70
CA LEU A 111 -1.85 3.69 -0.06
C LEU A 111 -2.93 4.17 -1.04
N TRP A 112 -2.83 3.87 -2.34
CA TRP A 112 -3.88 4.23 -3.28
C TRP A 112 -5.22 3.58 -2.87
N GLY A 113 -6.29 4.38 -2.84
CA GLY A 113 -7.62 3.94 -2.43
C GLY A 113 -7.83 3.82 -0.92
N ILE A 114 -6.83 4.13 -0.07
CA ILE A 114 -6.95 3.99 1.38
C ILE A 114 -8.13 4.83 1.95
N GLY A 115 -8.38 6.01 1.40
CA GLY A 115 -9.50 6.86 1.81
C GLY A 115 -10.88 6.35 1.37
N LEU A 116 -10.95 5.27 0.59
CA LEU A 116 -12.21 4.64 0.18
C LEU A 116 -12.53 3.36 0.96
N GLN A 117 -11.69 2.97 1.90
CA GLN A 117 -11.76 1.68 2.57
C GLN A 117 -13.10 1.46 3.29
N GLU A 118 -13.58 2.46 4.04
CA GLU A 118 -14.87 2.38 4.72
C GLU A 118 -16.02 2.21 3.71
N ARG A 119 -15.99 2.97 2.63
CA ARG A 119 -17.02 2.91 1.59
C ARG A 119 -17.08 1.56 0.87
N VAL A 120 -15.92 0.93 0.67
CA VAL A 120 -15.82 -0.33 -0.10
C VAL A 120 -15.94 -1.55 0.80
N ASN A 121 -15.31 -1.52 1.98
CA ASN A 121 -15.17 -2.68 2.87
C ASN A 121 -16.11 -2.61 4.08
N GLY A 122 -16.74 -1.46 4.35
CA GLY A 122 -17.59 -1.25 5.52
C GLY A 122 -16.84 -1.12 6.85
N HIS A 123 -15.51 -0.95 6.80
CA HIS A 123 -14.66 -0.74 7.97
C HIS A 123 -13.39 0.06 7.60
N THR A 124 -12.72 0.61 8.61
CA THR A 124 -11.49 1.40 8.47
C THR A 124 -10.29 0.75 9.17
N THR A 125 -10.35 -0.54 9.46
CA THR A 125 -9.25 -1.25 10.13
C THR A 125 -8.03 -1.36 9.23
N LEU A 126 -6.87 -0.98 9.77
CA LEU A 126 -5.60 -0.85 9.06
C LEU A 126 -4.50 -1.68 9.72
N LEU A 127 -3.35 -1.72 9.09
CA LEU A 127 -2.20 -2.59 9.38
C LEU A 127 -2.47 -4.04 9.02
N HIS A 128 -1.44 -4.91 9.14
CA HIS A 128 -1.50 -6.31 8.71
C HIS A 128 -2.55 -7.16 9.44
N ASP A 129 -2.90 -6.77 10.67
CA ASP A 129 -3.83 -7.49 11.55
C ASP A 129 -5.10 -6.71 11.89
N GLY A 130 -5.27 -5.53 11.31
CA GLY A 130 -6.47 -4.70 11.53
C GLY A 130 -6.54 -4.00 12.88
N ARG A 131 -5.43 -3.97 13.66
CA ARG A 131 -5.44 -3.39 15.01
C ARG A 131 -5.66 -1.87 15.04
N ALA A 132 -5.30 -1.15 14.00
CA ALA A 132 -5.54 0.27 13.90
C ALA A 132 -6.96 0.53 13.36
N ARG A 133 -7.76 1.26 14.10
CA ARG A 133 -9.17 1.57 13.79
C ARG A 133 -9.33 2.71 12.79
N ASN A 134 -8.29 3.49 12.57
CA ASN A 134 -8.28 4.66 11.70
C ASN A 134 -6.84 5.03 11.30
N LEU A 135 -6.70 5.99 10.37
CA LEU A 135 -5.41 6.46 9.88
C LEU A 135 -4.49 7.01 10.98
N THR A 136 -5.03 7.73 11.95
CA THR A 136 -4.25 8.26 13.08
C THR A 136 -3.64 7.13 13.88
N GLU A 137 -4.41 6.12 14.25
CA GLU A 137 -3.89 4.96 14.98
C GLU A 137 -2.86 4.19 14.16
N ALA A 138 -3.08 4.03 12.85
CA ALA A 138 -2.11 3.39 11.98
C ALA A 138 -0.76 4.13 12.02
N ILE A 139 -0.76 5.46 11.92
CA ILE A 139 0.46 6.27 12.02
C ILE A 139 1.12 6.10 13.40
N LEU A 140 0.34 6.07 14.48
CA LEU A 140 0.87 5.93 15.83
C LEU A 140 1.48 4.56 16.12
N TRP A 141 1.07 3.53 15.41
CA TRP A 141 1.67 2.20 15.48
C TRP A 141 3.02 2.08 14.75
N HIS A 142 3.38 3.03 13.90
CA HIS A 142 4.66 3.01 13.20
C HIS A 142 5.82 3.08 14.19
N GLY A 143 6.62 2.02 14.24
CA GLY A 143 7.80 1.87 15.10
C GLY A 143 9.05 1.57 14.27
N GLY A 144 10.12 1.07 14.90
CA GLY A 144 11.35 0.69 14.21
C GLY A 144 11.87 1.78 13.27
N GLU A 145 12.10 1.45 12.01
CA GLU A 145 12.56 2.40 10.98
C GLU A 145 11.60 3.58 10.77
N ALA A 146 10.31 3.38 10.95
CA ALA A 146 9.29 4.42 10.79
C ALA A 146 9.08 5.30 12.05
N GLY A 147 9.78 5.00 13.16
CA GLY A 147 9.62 5.70 14.43
C GLY A 147 9.84 7.21 14.33
N ASN A 148 10.83 7.65 13.54
CA ASN A 148 11.08 9.10 13.34
C ASN A 148 9.89 9.79 12.65
N SER A 149 9.24 9.15 11.68
CA SER A 149 8.06 9.71 11.01
C SER A 149 6.88 9.83 11.97
N ARG A 150 6.66 8.83 12.83
CA ARG A 150 5.68 8.90 13.92
C ARG A 150 5.95 10.07 14.86
N GLU A 151 7.20 10.26 15.33
CA GLU A 151 7.55 11.36 16.23
C GLU A 151 7.31 12.73 15.59
N ARG A 152 7.59 12.88 14.29
CA ARG A 152 7.27 14.11 13.55
C ARG A 152 5.76 14.39 13.51
N PHE A 153 4.95 13.34 13.32
CA PHE A 153 3.50 13.45 13.39
C PHE A 153 3.02 13.85 14.80
N LEU A 154 3.55 13.22 15.84
CA LEU A 154 3.20 13.54 17.23
C LEU A 154 3.53 15.00 17.61
N ASN A 155 4.67 15.50 17.14
CA ASN A 155 5.16 16.85 17.43
C ASN A 155 4.56 17.94 16.53
N SER A 156 3.71 17.58 15.56
CA SER A 156 3.04 18.53 14.68
C SER A 156 1.80 19.15 15.35
N THR A 157 1.33 20.27 14.81
CA THR A 157 0.10 20.92 15.30
C THR A 157 -1.13 20.08 14.95
N ARG A 158 -2.26 20.40 15.56
CA ARG A 158 -3.54 19.77 15.25
C ARG A 158 -3.94 19.98 13.78
N GLU A 159 -3.72 21.20 13.30
CA GLU A 159 -4.02 21.61 11.93
C GLU A 159 -3.16 20.84 10.92
N GLU A 160 -1.88 20.65 11.20
CA GLU A 160 -0.98 19.87 10.38
C GLU A 160 -1.38 18.39 10.33
N ARG A 161 -1.71 17.80 11.49
CA ARG A 161 -2.23 16.43 11.53
C ARG A 161 -3.51 16.28 10.72
N SER A 162 -4.44 17.22 10.87
CA SER A 162 -5.69 17.22 10.09
C SER A 162 -5.43 17.32 8.60
N ALA A 163 -4.52 18.20 8.16
CA ALA A 163 -4.15 18.32 6.76
C ALA A 163 -3.51 17.03 6.21
N LEU A 164 -2.62 16.38 6.97
CA LEU A 164 -2.04 15.10 6.59
C LEU A 164 -3.11 14.02 6.42
N LEU A 165 -4.08 13.95 7.34
CA LEU A 165 -5.18 12.99 7.25
C LEU A 165 -6.05 13.26 6.02
N SER A 166 -6.41 14.54 5.75
CA SER A 166 -7.14 14.91 4.53
C SER A 166 -6.41 14.48 3.26
N PHE A 167 -5.09 14.59 3.24
CA PHE A 167 -4.28 14.09 2.13
C PHE A 167 -4.40 12.57 1.97
N LEU A 168 -4.24 11.79 3.07
CA LEU A 168 -4.36 10.33 3.04
C LEU A 168 -5.76 9.88 2.62
N GLU A 169 -6.80 10.55 3.10
CA GLU A 169 -8.19 10.32 2.71
C GLU A 169 -8.45 10.65 1.24
N SER A 170 -7.65 11.52 0.62
CA SER A 170 -7.75 11.84 -0.80
C SER A 170 -7.17 10.78 -1.72
N LEU A 171 -6.33 9.88 -1.21
CA LEU A 171 -5.76 8.76 -1.92
C LEU A 171 -6.78 7.62 -2.01
#